data_ce56869d152e01dceb616516f3e4495b
#
_entry.id   ce56869d152e01dceb616516f3e4495b
#
_cell.length_a   1.000
_cell.length_b   1.000
_cell.length_c   1.000
_cell.angle_alpha   90.00
_cell.angle_beta   90.00
_cell.angle_gamma   90.00
#
_symmetry.space_group_name_H-M   'P 1'
#
loop_
_entity.id
_entity.type
_entity.pdbx_description
1 polymer ?
#
loop_
_entity_poly.entity_id
_entity_poly.type
_entity_poly.pdbx_seq_one_letter_code
_entity_poly.pdbx_strand_id
1 'polypeptide(L)'
;MTKKIMIVDDEPDIRSTVKTILEKEGYVVVTAENGDDCLSKLDKEKPDLVLMDIMMPGTPVRLVVPKIKTKVAYLSVVRTTEAEKDNLLQSKNVVAFIQKPFDIKELVRQVKKILA
;
A
#
# COMPACT_ATOMS: atom_id res chain seq x y z
N MET A 1 8.95 6.48 17.94
CA MET A 1 8.87 5.04 17.62
C MET A 1 8.93 4.84 16.12
N THR A 2 9.62 3.80 15.68
CA THR A 2 9.75 3.50 14.26
C THR A 2 8.45 2.97 13.70
N LYS A 3 7.99 3.55 12.60
CA LYS A 3 6.79 3.07 11.92
C LYS A 3 7.16 1.97 10.93
N LYS A 4 6.27 1.01 10.78
CA LYS A 4 6.43 -0.11 9.85
C LYS A 4 5.43 0.01 8.71
N ILE A 5 5.93 -0.17 7.48
CA ILE A 5 5.13 -0.08 6.26
C ILE A 5 5.20 -1.42 5.54
N MET A 6 4.06 -1.94 5.11
CA MET A 6 4.01 -3.13 4.26
C MET A 6 3.72 -2.70 2.82
N ILE A 7 4.54 -3.16 1.88
CA ILE A 7 4.35 -2.90 0.45
C ILE A 7 3.81 -4.16 -0.19
N VAL A 8 2.65 -4.05 -0.83
CA VAL A 8 2.00 -5.17 -1.51
C VAL A 8 1.95 -4.87 -3.00
N ASP A 9 2.77 -5.57 -3.77
CA ASP A 9 2.89 -5.38 -5.21
C ASP A 9 3.42 -6.67 -5.82
N ASP A 10 2.91 -7.07 -6.98
CA ASP A 10 3.35 -8.28 -7.66
C ASP A 10 4.67 -8.09 -8.42
N GLU A 11 5.11 -6.85 -8.61
CA GLU A 11 6.36 -6.56 -9.30
C GLU A 11 7.54 -6.46 -8.31
N PRO A 12 8.54 -7.36 -8.40
CA PRO A 12 9.68 -7.33 -7.50
C PRO A 12 10.45 -6.01 -7.52
N ASP A 13 10.57 -5.39 -8.70
CA ASP A 13 11.29 -4.13 -8.85
C ASP A 13 10.62 -3.00 -8.09
N ILE A 14 9.28 -2.94 -8.11
CA ILE A 14 8.54 -1.93 -7.37
C ILE A 14 8.71 -2.16 -5.86
N ARG A 15 8.58 -3.41 -5.39
CA ARG A 15 8.78 -3.72 -3.98
C ARG A 15 10.16 -3.27 -3.51
N SER A 16 11.20 -3.64 -4.27
CA SER A 16 12.58 -3.29 -3.95
C SER A 16 12.83 -1.79 -3.93
N THR A 17 12.34 -1.09 -4.97
CA THR A 17 12.53 0.35 -5.11
C THR A 17 11.85 1.12 -3.98
N VAL A 18 10.58 0.83 -3.73
CA VAL A 18 9.82 1.54 -2.68
C VAL A 18 10.39 1.22 -1.30
N LYS A 19 10.79 -0.03 -1.08
CA LYS A 19 11.43 -0.43 0.18
C LYS A 19 12.70 0.40 0.44
N THR A 20 13.57 0.50 -0.57
CA THR A 20 14.82 1.27 -0.45
C THR A 20 14.53 2.74 -0.13
N ILE A 21 13.57 3.34 -0.84
CA ILE A 21 13.20 4.74 -0.63
C ILE A 21 12.72 4.98 0.80
N LEU A 22 11.81 4.15 1.28
CA LEU A 22 11.20 4.36 2.59
C LEU A 22 12.14 3.98 3.74
N GLU A 23 13.02 3.00 3.56
CA GLU A 23 14.02 2.67 4.56
C GLU A 23 15.00 3.83 4.78
N LYS A 24 15.33 4.56 3.72
CA LYS A 24 16.16 5.77 3.83
C LYS A 24 15.50 6.86 4.66
N GLU A 25 14.18 6.85 4.73
CA GLU A 25 13.42 7.82 5.53
C GLU A 25 13.21 7.38 6.97
N GLY A 26 13.78 6.24 7.35
CA GLY A 26 13.72 5.76 8.73
C GLY A 26 12.60 4.77 9.03
N TYR A 27 11.85 4.33 8.02
CA TYR A 27 10.79 3.35 8.22
C TYR A 27 11.32 1.92 8.17
N VAL A 28 10.67 1.02 8.89
CA VAL A 28 10.85 -0.42 8.71
C VAL A 28 9.89 -0.86 7.61
N VAL A 29 10.39 -1.59 6.62
CA VAL A 29 9.57 -1.98 5.47
C VAL A 29 9.56 -3.49 5.33
N VAL A 30 8.35 -4.05 5.20
CA VAL A 30 8.12 -5.46 4.87
C VAL A 30 7.37 -5.52 3.54
N THR A 31 7.46 -6.65 2.85
CA THR A 31 6.87 -6.78 1.52
C THR A 31 5.94 -7.98 1.45
N ALA A 32 4.95 -7.89 0.56
CA ALA A 32 4.06 -8.98 0.21
C ALA A 32 3.87 -8.99 -1.30
N GLU A 33 3.68 -10.16 -1.89
CA GLU A 33 3.61 -10.34 -3.33
C GLU A 33 2.20 -10.13 -3.89
N ASN A 34 1.20 -10.30 -3.05
CA ASN A 34 -0.21 -10.18 -3.43
C ASN A 34 -1.07 -9.97 -2.18
N GLY A 35 -2.39 -9.86 -2.39
CA GLY A 35 -3.32 -9.62 -1.29
C GLY A 35 -3.37 -10.76 -0.28
N ASP A 36 -3.32 -12.00 -0.75
CA ASP A 36 -3.37 -13.16 0.14
C ASP A 36 -2.12 -13.24 1.01
N ASP A 37 -0.94 -12.98 0.42
CA ASP A 37 0.31 -12.92 1.14
C ASP A 37 0.29 -11.79 2.18
N CYS A 38 -0.28 -10.64 1.81
CA CYS A 38 -0.49 -9.53 2.73
C CYS A 38 -1.29 -9.96 3.96
N LEU A 39 -2.44 -10.59 3.73
CA LEU A 39 -3.31 -11.03 4.83
C LEU A 39 -2.62 -12.05 5.73
N SER A 40 -1.82 -12.95 5.16
CA SER A 40 -1.11 -13.96 5.96
C SER A 40 -0.01 -13.35 6.83
N LYS A 41 0.51 -12.18 6.46
CA LYS A 41 1.60 -11.52 7.19
C LYS A 41 1.12 -10.46 8.18
N LEU A 42 -0.12 -10.00 8.09
CA LEU A 42 -0.61 -8.88 8.89
C LEU A 42 -0.47 -9.09 10.41
N ASP A 43 -0.87 -10.26 10.90
CA ASP A 43 -0.84 -10.52 12.35
C ASP A 43 0.58 -10.58 12.90
N LYS A 44 1.51 -11.08 12.09
CA LYS A 44 2.91 -11.20 12.47
C LYS A 44 3.62 -9.86 12.39
N GLU A 45 3.42 -9.14 11.28
CA GLU A 45 4.18 -7.92 11.01
C GLU A 45 3.58 -6.68 11.63
N LYS A 46 2.26 -6.62 11.77
CA LYS A 46 1.54 -5.50 12.38
C LYS A 46 1.98 -4.13 11.82
N PRO A 47 1.86 -3.93 10.49
CA PRO A 47 2.31 -2.67 9.90
C PRO A 47 1.42 -1.50 10.33
N ASP A 48 1.99 -0.31 10.30
CA ASP A 48 1.25 0.94 10.56
C ASP A 48 0.57 1.49 9.31
N LEU A 49 1.04 1.06 8.14
CA LEU A 49 0.50 1.45 6.85
C LEU A 49 0.74 0.33 5.85
N VAL A 50 -0.25 0.06 5.01
CA VAL A 50 -0.12 -0.87 3.88
C VAL A 50 -0.21 -0.05 2.59
N LEU A 51 0.81 -0.16 1.74
CA LEU A 51 0.80 0.41 0.39
C LEU A 51 0.39 -0.72 -0.55
N MET A 52 -0.78 -0.62 -1.16
CA MET A 52 -1.42 -1.71 -1.90
C MET A 52 -1.56 -1.38 -3.38
N ASP A 53 -0.93 -2.19 -4.25
CA ASP A 53 -1.18 -2.11 -5.68
C ASP A 53 -2.59 -2.64 -5.98
N ILE A 54 -3.28 -2.01 -6.91
CA ILE A 54 -4.63 -2.40 -7.29
C ILE A 54 -4.60 -3.52 -8.35
N MET A 55 -3.62 -3.45 -9.25
CA MET A 55 -3.55 -4.37 -10.39
C MET A 55 -2.65 -5.56 -10.07
N MET A 56 -3.18 -6.54 -9.36
CA MET A 56 -2.47 -7.77 -9.03
C MET A 56 -3.30 -9.00 -9.36
N PRO A 57 -2.66 -10.11 -9.78
CA PRO A 57 -3.39 -11.38 -9.94
C PRO A 57 -3.83 -11.93 -8.57
N GLY A 58 -4.82 -12.82 -8.60
CA GLY A 58 -5.32 -13.46 -7.39
C GLY A 58 -6.56 -12.78 -6.84
N THR A 59 -6.72 -12.78 -5.53
CA THR A 59 -7.91 -12.22 -4.88
C THR A 59 -8.02 -10.72 -5.13
N PRO A 60 -9.17 -10.23 -5.63
CA PRO A 60 -9.34 -8.79 -5.89
C PRO A 60 -9.12 -7.95 -4.66
N VAL A 61 -8.49 -6.79 -4.86
CA VAL A 61 -8.14 -5.85 -3.79
C VAL A 61 -9.38 -5.43 -2.99
N ARG A 62 -10.53 -5.26 -3.65
CA ARG A 62 -11.78 -4.89 -2.98
C ARG A 62 -12.24 -5.93 -1.94
N LEU A 63 -11.77 -7.18 -2.07
CA LEU A 63 -12.09 -8.23 -1.11
C LEU A 63 -11.03 -8.35 -0.01
N VAL A 64 -9.81 -7.90 -0.29
CA VAL A 64 -8.68 -7.96 0.65
C VAL A 64 -8.70 -6.79 1.63
N VAL A 65 -8.87 -5.57 1.11
CA VAL A 65 -8.74 -4.34 1.91
C VAL A 65 -9.67 -4.27 3.11
N PRO A 66 -10.95 -4.68 3.02
CA PRO A 66 -11.83 -4.65 4.20
C PRO A 66 -11.36 -5.57 5.34
N LYS A 67 -10.49 -6.54 5.06
CA LYS A 67 -9.93 -7.44 6.07
C LYS A 67 -8.69 -6.87 6.74
N ILE A 68 -8.15 -5.78 6.21
CA ILE A 68 -6.98 -5.11 6.77
C ILE A 68 -7.44 -4.11 7.82
N LYS A 69 -6.90 -4.20 9.03
CA LYS A 69 -7.33 -3.35 10.15
C LYS A 69 -6.51 -2.07 10.30
N THR A 70 -5.48 -1.91 9.50
CA THR A 70 -4.64 -0.71 9.54
C THR A 70 -4.90 0.18 8.33
N LYS A 71 -4.26 1.35 8.29
CA LYS A 71 -4.39 2.30 7.17
C LYS A 71 -3.88 1.70 5.88
N VAL A 72 -4.60 1.92 4.78
CA VAL A 72 -4.22 1.48 3.44
C VAL A 72 -4.15 2.68 2.52
N ALA A 73 -3.06 2.77 1.75
CA ALA A 73 -2.95 3.71 0.65
C ALA A 73 -2.75 2.90 -0.63
N TYR A 74 -3.55 3.18 -1.65
CA TYR A 74 -3.42 2.49 -2.93
C TYR A 74 -2.28 3.07 -3.76
N LEU A 75 -1.55 2.19 -4.46
CA LEU A 75 -0.62 2.57 -5.52
C LEU A 75 -1.17 2.03 -6.84
N SER A 76 -1.38 2.86 -7.84
CA SER A 76 -1.97 2.40 -9.09
C SER A 76 -1.45 3.13 -10.31
N VAL A 77 -1.17 2.39 -11.40
CA VAL A 77 -0.82 2.95 -12.70
C VAL A 77 -2.06 3.30 -13.51
N VAL A 78 -3.23 2.78 -13.13
CA VAL A 78 -4.45 2.91 -13.90
C VAL A 78 -5.27 4.09 -13.40
N ARG A 79 -5.73 4.93 -14.33
CA ARG A 79 -6.75 5.93 -14.01
C ARG A 79 -8.07 5.19 -13.82
N THR A 80 -8.55 5.17 -12.61
CA THR A 80 -9.85 4.57 -12.32
C THR A 80 -10.97 5.54 -12.66
N THR A 81 -12.09 5.01 -13.09
CA THR A 81 -13.31 5.80 -13.22
C THR A 81 -13.78 6.23 -11.83
N GLU A 82 -14.63 7.24 -11.75
CA GLU A 82 -15.15 7.67 -10.45
C GLU A 82 -15.90 6.56 -9.73
N ALA A 83 -16.66 5.74 -10.48
CA ALA A 83 -17.38 4.62 -9.90
C ALA A 83 -16.45 3.56 -9.32
N GLU A 84 -15.38 3.24 -10.04
CA GLU A 84 -14.34 2.30 -9.56
C GLU A 84 -13.63 2.85 -8.35
N LYS A 85 -13.30 4.14 -8.38
CA LYS A 85 -12.64 4.82 -7.28
C LYS A 85 -13.52 4.82 -6.03
N ASP A 86 -14.80 5.08 -6.18
CA ASP A 86 -15.75 5.04 -5.07
C ASP A 86 -15.82 3.64 -4.46
N ASN A 87 -15.85 2.59 -5.29
CA ASN A 87 -15.82 1.21 -4.79
C ASN A 87 -14.57 0.90 -4.01
N LEU A 88 -13.41 1.36 -4.51
CA LEU A 88 -12.13 1.13 -3.83
C LEU A 88 -12.01 1.93 -2.53
N LEU A 89 -12.64 3.10 -2.47
CA LEU A 89 -12.57 3.99 -1.32
C LEU A 89 -13.68 3.74 -0.28
N GLN A 90 -14.55 2.76 -0.49
CA GLN A 90 -15.63 2.44 0.45
C GLN A 90 -15.13 1.92 1.78
N SER A 91 -13.96 1.27 1.82
CA SER A 91 -13.41 0.78 3.06
C SER A 91 -12.87 1.94 3.91
N LYS A 92 -13.24 1.98 5.18
CA LYS A 92 -12.88 3.08 6.09
C LYS A 92 -11.39 3.20 6.34
N ASN A 93 -10.64 2.13 6.12
CA ASN A 93 -9.19 2.10 6.34
C ASN A 93 -8.40 2.67 5.17
N VAL A 94 -9.04 2.95 4.03
CA VAL A 94 -8.35 3.55 2.89
C VAL A 94 -8.20 5.04 3.13
N VAL A 95 -6.96 5.52 3.18
CA VAL A 95 -6.67 6.92 3.53
C VAL A 95 -6.07 7.72 2.39
N ALA A 96 -5.59 7.07 1.33
CA ALA A 96 -4.98 7.78 0.20
C ALA A 96 -4.97 6.92 -1.06
N PHE A 97 -4.80 7.60 -2.19
CA PHE A 97 -4.69 6.99 -3.50
C PHE A 97 -3.50 7.65 -4.19
N ILE A 98 -2.42 6.91 -4.39
CA ILE A 98 -1.19 7.41 -5.01
C ILE A 98 -1.07 6.86 -6.41
N GLN A 99 -1.07 7.73 -7.41
CA GLN A 99 -1.03 7.32 -8.81
C GLN A 99 0.40 7.04 -9.25
N LYS A 100 0.60 5.93 -9.95
CA LYS A 100 1.88 5.62 -10.62
C LYS A 100 1.86 6.18 -12.05
N PRO A 101 2.99 6.58 -12.61
CA PRO A 101 4.29 6.68 -11.93
C PRO A 101 4.28 7.82 -10.92
N PHE A 102 4.89 7.58 -9.78
CA PHE A 102 4.98 8.59 -8.72
C PHE A 102 6.39 9.17 -8.66
N ASP A 103 6.47 10.43 -8.26
CA ASP A 103 7.73 11.07 -7.90
C ASP A 103 8.14 10.55 -6.53
N ILE A 104 9.43 10.27 -6.32
CA ILE A 104 9.97 9.80 -5.04
C ILE A 104 9.62 10.77 -3.92
N LYS A 105 9.77 12.07 -4.16
CA LYS A 105 9.45 13.10 -3.17
C LYS A 105 7.97 13.11 -2.82
N GLU A 106 7.11 12.92 -3.81
CA GLU A 106 5.66 12.87 -3.60
C GLU A 106 5.25 11.64 -2.80
N LEU A 107 5.84 10.48 -3.09
CA LEU A 107 5.57 9.27 -2.33
C LEU A 107 5.95 9.45 -0.86
N VAL A 108 7.16 9.96 -0.61
CA VAL A 108 7.65 10.20 0.75
C VAL A 108 6.76 11.21 1.47
N ARG A 109 6.37 12.29 0.79
CA ARG A 109 5.50 13.32 1.37
C ARG A 109 4.16 12.73 1.80
N GLN A 110 3.53 11.92 0.94
CA GLN A 110 2.25 11.30 1.24
C GLN A 110 2.36 10.33 2.43
N VAL A 111 3.41 9.51 2.44
CA VAL A 111 3.64 8.55 3.53
C VAL A 111 3.84 9.27 4.86
N LYS A 112 4.67 10.31 4.87
CA LYS A 112 4.90 11.11 6.09
C LYS A 112 3.62 11.75 6.61
N LYS A 113 2.79 12.26 5.70
CA LYS A 113 1.51 12.87 6.05
C LYS A 113 0.56 11.85 6.69
N ILE A 114 0.49 10.64 6.13
CA ILE A 114 -0.39 9.59 6.64
C ILE A 114 0.06 9.12 8.02
N LEU A 115 1.36 9.02 8.23
CA LEU A 115 1.95 8.49 9.47
C LEU A 115 2.31 9.55 10.50
N ALA A 116 2.02 10.80 10.20
CA ALA A 116 2.29 11.91 11.12
C ALA A 116 1.47 11.81 12.40
#